data_bede30f6e12f56f306b50a6431003ed9
#
_entry.id   bede30f6e12f56f306b50a6431003ed9
#
_cell.length_a   1.000
_cell.length_b   1.000
_cell.length_c   1.000
_cell.angle_alpha   90.00
_cell.angle_beta   90.00
_cell.angle_gamma   90.00
#
_symmetry.space_group_name_H-M   'P 1'
#
loop_
_entity.id
_entity.type
_entity.pdbx_description
1 polymer ?
#
loop_
_entity_poly.entity_id
_entity_poly.type
_entity_poly.pdbx_seq_one_letter_code
_entity_poly.pdbx_strand_id
1 'polypeptide(L)'
;LLNRSWTSFFYQFLKHPRQVGAVLPCSVELAHAMRQALEANGSLETTGVVEFGPGTGGITRCLDTNNLTLVEIDQTFCELLKNRYPNAQVINLSAQDFLAQQKTPVCVISSIPLLNNPHAGAIKQAIGDGYRNGVIQKLVTFSYGSKSPFAGCGFAHEHRFKHVLRNMPPANVWVYH
;
A
#
# COMPACT_ATOMS: atom_id res chain seq x y z
N LEU A 1 8.27 -21.07 -8.16
CA LEU A 1 6.87 -21.54 -8.16
C LEU A 1 6.29 -21.30 -6.76
N LEU A 2 5.89 -20.06 -6.45
CA LEU A 2 5.14 -19.75 -5.24
C LEU A 2 3.75 -20.38 -5.37
N ASN A 3 3.48 -21.30 -4.47
CA ASN A 3 2.31 -22.16 -4.46
C ASN A 3 1.03 -21.31 -4.42
N ARG A 4 0.08 -21.54 -5.32
CA ARG A 4 -1.26 -20.91 -5.38
C ARG A 4 -2.00 -20.92 -4.01
N SER A 5 -1.63 -21.82 -3.13
CA SER A 5 -2.14 -21.96 -1.77
C SER A 5 -1.82 -20.77 -0.86
N TRP A 6 -0.61 -20.19 -0.93
CA TRP A 6 -0.20 -19.08 -0.06
C TRP A 6 -0.88 -17.76 -0.41
N THR A 7 -1.10 -17.50 -1.69
CA THR A 7 -1.77 -16.28 -2.16
C THR A 7 -3.26 -16.29 -1.85
N SER A 8 -3.90 -17.46 -1.94
CA SER A 8 -5.29 -17.65 -1.53
C SER A 8 -5.46 -17.50 -0.01
N PHE A 9 -4.51 -18.04 0.77
CA PHE A 9 -4.49 -17.92 2.23
C PHE A 9 -4.34 -16.46 2.67
N PHE A 10 -3.43 -15.71 2.05
CA PHE A 10 -3.20 -14.30 2.37
C PHE A 10 -4.41 -13.42 2.02
N TYR A 11 -5.08 -13.71 0.90
CA TYR A 11 -6.31 -13.01 0.52
C TYR A 11 -7.47 -13.31 1.47
N GLN A 12 -7.64 -14.56 1.89
CA GLN A 12 -8.64 -14.95 2.90
C GLN A 12 -8.31 -14.34 4.27
N PHE A 13 -7.03 -14.27 4.60
CA PHE A 13 -6.54 -13.61 5.81
C PHE A 13 -6.91 -12.13 5.85
N LEU A 14 -6.75 -11.39 4.74
CA LEU A 14 -7.14 -9.98 4.65
C LEU A 14 -8.67 -9.78 4.72
N LYS A 15 -9.44 -10.76 4.22
CA LYS A 15 -10.92 -10.73 4.32
C LYS A 15 -11.46 -11.16 5.68
N HIS A 16 -10.78 -12.08 6.37
CA HIS A 16 -11.27 -12.70 7.60
C HIS A 16 -10.16 -12.86 8.65
N PRO A 17 -9.53 -11.75 9.12
CA PRO A 17 -8.39 -11.81 10.02
C PRO A 17 -8.69 -12.55 11.32
N ARG A 18 -9.96 -12.55 11.78
CA ARG A 18 -10.39 -13.25 13.00
C ARG A 18 -10.55 -14.76 12.85
N GLN A 19 -10.68 -15.28 11.62
CA GLN A 19 -10.92 -16.71 11.38
C GLN A 19 -9.63 -17.50 11.19
N VAL A 20 -8.53 -16.85 10.87
CA VAL A 20 -7.28 -17.51 10.49
C VAL A 20 -6.25 -17.56 11.65
N GLY A 21 -6.59 -17.09 12.84
CA GLY A 21 -5.84 -17.29 14.08
C GLY A 21 -4.35 -16.93 14.12
N ALA A 22 -3.77 -16.53 12.99
CA ALA A 22 -2.38 -16.13 12.87
C ALA A 22 -2.27 -14.96 11.87
N VAL A 23 -2.20 -13.76 12.40
CA VAL A 23 -1.74 -12.59 11.65
C VAL A 23 -0.27 -12.84 11.32
N LEU A 24 0.06 -13.10 10.05
CA LEU A 24 1.41 -12.84 9.59
C LEU A 24 1.51 -11.34 9.36
N PRO A 25 1.95 -10.56 10.35
CA PRO A 25 2.07 -9.13 10.19
C PRO A 25 3.14 -8.89 9.13
N CYS A 26 2.94 -7.87 8.32
CA CYS A 26 4.02 -7.29 7.54
C CYS A 26 5.25 -7.19 8.44
N SER A 27 6.37 -7.80 8.03
CA SER A 27 7.58 -7.78 8.85
C SER A 27 8.03 -6.34 9.09
N VAL A 28 8.77 -6.11 10.17
CA VAL A 28 9.36 -4.80 10.45
C VAL A 28 10.30 -4.39 9.32
N GLU A 29 11.03 -5.36 8.77
CA GLU A 29 11.95 -5.13 7.65
C GLU A 29 11.23 -4.71 6.37
N LEU A 30 10.03 -5.29 6.08
CA LEU A 30 9.23 -4.86 4.93
C LEU A 30 8.69 -3.44 5.15
N ALA A 31 8.17 -3.13 6.32
CA ALA A 31 7.68 -1.80 6.64
C ALA A 31 8.79 -0.74 6.53
N HIS A 32 9.99 -1.02 7.05
CA HIS A 32 11.15 -0.14 6.90
C HIS A 32 11.58 0.00 5.43
N ALA A 33 11.57 -1.07 4.66
CA ALA A 33 11.92 -1.00 3.24
C ALA A 33 10.92 -0.15 2.44
N MET A 34 9.64 -0.23 2.75
CA MET A 34 8.59 0.60 2.16
C MET A 34 8.80 2.09 2.51
N ARG A 35 9.09 2.39 3.79
CA ARG A 35 9.44 3.74 4.22
C ARG A 35 10.68 4.26 3.51
N GLN A 36 11.78 3.51 3.49
CA GLN A 36 13.01 3.90 2.78
C GLN A 36 12.76 4.18 1.30
N ALA A 37 11.94 3.36 0.65
CA ALA A 37 11.55 3.56 -0.74
C ALA A 37 10.73 4.84 -0.95
N LEU A 38 9.86 5.18 0.02
CA LEU A 38 9.08 6.41 -0.01
C LEU A 38 9.99 7.65 0.11
N GLU A 39 10.94 7.62 1.03
CA GLU A 39 11.87 8.72 1.35
C GLU A 39 12.98 8.90 0.29
N ALA A 40 13.30 7.85 -0.48
CA ALA A 40 14.34 7.92 -1.50
C ALA A 40 14.00 8.95 -2.60
N ASN A 41 14.99 9.76 -2.97
CA ASN A 41 14.93 10.76 -4.08
C ASN A 41 13.85 11.84 -3.97
N GLY A 42 13.41 12.21 -2.76
CA GLY A 42 12.44 13.29 -2.67
C GLY A 42 12.14 13.77 -1.25
N SER A 43 11.82 15.04 -1.13
CA SER A 43 11.35 15.64 0.11
C SER A 43 9.88 15.27 0.32
N LEU A 44 9.59 14.51 1.37
CA LEU A 44 8.22 14.26 1.85
C LEU A 44 7.67 15.45 2.66
N GLU A 45 8.50 16.45 2.94
CA GLU A 45 8.17 17.55 3.85
C GLU A 45 7.02 18.42 3.33
N THR A 46 6.84 18.50 2.01
CA THR A 46 5.82 19.33 1.37
C THR A 46 4.68 18.53 0.75
N THR A 47 4.84 17.22 0.60
CA THR A 47 3.85 16.36 -0.08
C THR A 47 3.19 15.43 0.92
N GLY A 48 1.86 15.43 0.95
CA GLY A 48 1.09 14.52 1.79
C GLY A 48 1.38 13.04 1.47
N VAL A 49 1.44 12.21 2.49
CA VAL A 49 1.59 10.76 2.36
C VAL A 49 0.24 10.08 2.56
N VAL A 50 -0.13 9.23 1.63
CA VAL A 50 -1.37 8.46 1.67
C VAL A 50 -1.04 6.97 1.69
N GLU A 51 -1.53 6.24 2.67
CA GLU A 51 -1.48 4.77 2.67
C GLU A 51 -2.83 4.18 2.26
N PHE A 52 -2.85 3.39 1.20
CA PHE A 52 -4.01 2.63 0.75
C PHE A 52 -4.01 1.22 1.34
N GLY A 53 -5.10 0.85 2.02
CA GLY A 53 -5.31 -0.45 2.62
C GLY A 53 -4.36 -0.73 3.80
N PRO A 54 -4.24 0.16 4.80
CA PRO A 54 -3.36 -0.04 5.96
C PRO A 54 -3.74 -1.26 6.82
N GLY A 55 -5.01 -1.70 6.75
CA GLY A 55 -5.50 -2.83 7.54
C GLY A 55 -5.28 -2.62 9.03
N THR A 56 -4.46 -3.47 9.65
CA THR A 56 -4.10 -3.34 11.08
C THR A 56 -2.95 -2.35 11.35
N GLY A 57 -2.43 -1.66 10.33
CA GLY A 57 -1.33 -0.70 10.45
C GLY A 57 0.07 -1.33 10.42
N GLY A 58 0.22 -2.42 9.68
CA GLY A 58 1.50 -3.14 9.58
C GLY A 58 2.62 -2.32 8.95
N ILE A 59 2.35 -1.53 7.92
CA ILE A 59 3.28 -0.58 7.31
C ILE A 59 3.22 0.76 8.05
N THR A 60 2.01 1.24 8.37
CA THR A 60 1.72 2.51 9.05
C THR A 60 2.64 2.78 10.24
N ARG A 61 2.93 1.74 11.05
CA ARG A 61 3.80 1.85 12.25
C ARG A 61 5.20 2.38 11.97
N CYS A 62 5.68 2.32 10.73
CA CYS A 62 6.98 2.83 10.32
C CYS A 62 6.89 4.16 9.58
N LEU A 63 5.67 4.67 9.35
CA LEU A 63 5.45 5.95 8.69
C LEU A 63 5.38 7.06 9.76
N ASP A 64 6.50 7.72 9.96
CA ASP A 64 6.60 8.86 10.88
C ASP A 64 6.50 10.14 10.05
N THR A 65 5.28 10.59 9.80
CA THR A 65 5.01 11.82 9.04
C THR A 65 3.81 12.55 9.63
N ASN A 66 3.95 13.86 9.77
CA ASN A 66 2.91 14.74 10.30
C ASN A 66 1.72 14.94 9.34
N ASN A 67 1.85 14.48 8.09
CA ASN A 67 0.83 14.63 7.05
C ASN A 67 0.48 13.26 6.45
N LEU A 68 0.01 12.35 7.32
CA LEU A 68 -0.35 10.98 6.96
C LEU A 68 -1.86 10.82 6.85
N THR A 69 -2.32 10.37 5.70
CA THR A 69 -3.69 9.96 5.46
C THR A 69 -3.76 8.45 5.26
N LEU A 70 -4.66 7.78 5.99
CA LEU A 70 -4.91 6.35 5.92
C LEU A 70 -6.27 6.13 5.25
N VAL A 71 -6.29 5.49 4.09
CA VAL A 71 -7.50 5.20 3.32
C VAL A 71 -7.80 3.71 3.40
N GLU A 72 -8.87 3.38 4.11
CA GLU A 72 -9.27 2.00 4.41
C GLU A 72 -10.76 1.81 4.13
N ILE A 73 -11.10 0.71 3.45
CA ILE A 73 -12.48 0.41 3.09
C ILE A 73 -13.26 -0.27 4.22
N ASP A 74 -12.57 -1.00 5.11
CA ASP A 74 -13.19 -1.70 6.23
C ASP A 74 -13.36 -0.76 7.43
N GLN A 75 -14.61 -0.54 7.83
CA GLN A 75 -14.98 0.34 8.94
C GLN A 75 -14.32 -0.10 10.27
N THR A 76 -14.20 -1.41 10.51
CA THR A 76 -13.60 -1.93 11.75
C THR A 76 -12.11 -1.57 11.83
N PHE A 77 -11.40 -1.67 10.69
CA PHE A 77 -10.01 -1.25 10.61
C PHE A 77 -9.88 0.27 10.73
N CYS A 78 -10.81 1.05 10.18
CA CYS A 78 -10.80 2.50 10.37
C CYS A 78 -10.87 2.89 11.84
N GLU A 79 -11.75 2.26 12.63
CA GLU A 79 -11.88 2.51 14.07
C GLU A 79 -10.59 2.13 14.83
N LEU A 80 -10.00 0.97 14.50
CA LEU A 80 -8.73 0.54 15.06
C LEU A 80 -7.60 1.53 14.76
N LEU A 81 -7.52 2.00 13.51
CA LEU A 81 -6.50 2.93 13.05
C LEU A 81 -6.63 4.31 13.72
N LYS A 82 -7.85 4.85 13.86
CA LYS A 82 -8.10 6.10 14.59
C LYS A 82 -7.60 6.05 16.03
N ASN A 83 -7.81 4.92 16.70
CA ASN A 83 -7.34 4.73 18.08
C ASN A 83 -5.83 4.56 18.16
N ARG A 84 -5.21 3.90 17.17
CA ARG A 84 -3.77 3.60 17.18
C ARG A 84 -2.90 4.75 16.67
N TYR A 85 -3.43 5.52 15.72
CA TYR A 85 -2.71 6.62 15.04
C TYR A 85 -3.53 7.92 15.11
N PRO A 86 -3.68 8.52 16.31
CA PRO A 86 -4.56 9.69 16.51
C PRO A 86 -4.12 10.92 15.71
N ASN A 87 -2.86 10.98 15.28
CA ASN A 87 -2.31 12.09 14.49
C ASN A 87 -2.48 11.87 12.96
N ALA A 88 -2.94 10.68 12.52
CA ALA A 88 -3.21 10.42 11.12
C ALA A 88 -4.67 10.71 10.77
N GLN A 89 -4.90 11.22 9.56
CA GLN A 89 -6.25 11.34 9.03
C GLN A 89 -6.72 9.96 8.52
N VAL A 90 -7.75 9.38 9.12
CA VAL A 90 -8.33 8.09 8.70
C VAL A 90 -9.60 8.32 7.91
N ILE A 91 -9.63 7.86 6.67
CA ILE A 91 -10.75 8.03 5.72
C ILE A 91 -11.30 6.65 5.34
N ASN A 92 -12.62 6.47 5.52
CA ASN A 92 -13.30 5.24 5.14
C ASN A 92 -13.80 5.35 3.70
N LEU A 93 -12.93 5.08 2.74
CA LEU A 93 -13.21 5.07 1.30
C LEU A 93 -12.43 3.95 0.61
N SER A 94 -12.83 3.64 -0.63
CA SER A 94 -11.96 2.89 -1.54
C SER A 94 -10.83 3.79 -2.05
N ALA A 95 -9.72 3.19 -2.49
CA ALA A 95 -8.62 3.94 -3.12
C ALA A 95 -9.09 4.71 -4.37
N GLN A 96 -10.02 4.12 -5.13
CA GLN A 96 -10.60 4.74 -6.33
C GLN A 96 -11.41 5.98 -5.99
N ASP A 97 -12.31 5.88 -4.98
CA ASP A 97 -13.16 6.99 -4.56
C ASP A 97 -12.34 8.13 -3.93
N PHE A 98 -11.28 7.77 -3.19
CA PHE A 98 -10.35 8.75 -2.67
C PHE A 98 -9.64 9.50 -3.80
N LEU A 99 -9.05 8.79 -4.77
CA LEU A 99 -8.34 9.41 -5.90
C LEU A 99 -9.24 10.27 -6.77
N ALA A 100 -10.52 9.90 -6.93
CA ALA A 100 -11.49 10.70 -7.67
C ALA A 100 -11.77 12.09 -7.03
N GLN A 101 -11.55 12.20 -5.72
CA GLN A 101 -11.77 13.43 -4.95
C GLN A 101 -10.48 14.21 -4.67
N GLN A 102 -9.32 13.55 -4.79
CA GLN A 102 -8.03 14.13 -4.46
C GLN A 102 -7.56 15.08 -5.56
N LYS A 103 -7.22 16.32 -5.17
CA LYS A 103 -6.78 17.37 -6.10
C LYS A 103 -5.33 17.81 -5.89
N THR A 104 -4.82 17.64 -4.70
CA THR A 104 -3.43 17.99 -4.37
C THR A 104 -2.51 16.80 -4.58
N PRO A 105 -1.26 17.04 -5.05
CA PRO A 105 -0.30 15.96 -5.22
C PRO A 105 0.01 15.21 -3.92
N VAL A 106 0.13 13.88 -4.01
CA VAL A 106 0.44 12.99 -2.88
C VAL A 106 1.47 11.93 -3.25
N CYS A 107 2.21 11.46 -2.26
CA CYS A 107 2.98 10.23 -2.35
C CYS A 107 2.14 9.08 -1.77
N VAL A 108 2.05 7.98 -2.49
CA VAL A 108 1.20 6.84 -2.14
C VAL A 108 2.03 5.65 -1.70
N ILE A 109 1.67 5.05 -0.59
CA ILE A 109 2.03 3.67 -0.22
C ILE A 109 0.80 2.80 -0.42
N SER A 110 0.91 1.73 -1.21
CA SER A 110 -0.19 0.79 -1.38
C SER A 110 0.12 -0.56 -0.75
N SER A 111 -0.69 -0.89 0.25
CA SER A 111 -0.71 -2.21 0.92
C SER A 111 -1.87 -3.07 0.43
N ILE A 112 -2.61 -2.63 -0.60
CA ILE A 112 -3.74 -3.36 -1.16
C ILE A 112 -3.24 -4.59 -1.90
N PRO A 113 -3.72 -5.80 -1.57
CA PRO A 113 -3.39 -7.01 -2.32
C PRO A 113 -4.05 -6.98 -3.70
N LEU A 114 -3.25 -7.06 -4.76
CA LEU A 114 -3.78 -7.09 -6.13
C LEU A 114 -3.97 -8.52 -6.66
N LEU A 115 -3.22 -9.48 -6.13
CA LEU A 115 -3.32 -10.86 -6.57
C LEU A 115 -4.65 -11.48 -6.11
N ASN A 116 -5.41 -12.04 -7.06
CA ASN A 116 -6.75 -12.59 -6.84
C ASN A 116 -7.80 -11.58 -6.31
N ASN A 117 -7.51 -10.28 -6.43
CA ASN A 117 -8.47 -9.23 -6.09
C ASN A 117 -9.37 -8.95 -7.30
N PRO A 118 -10.70 -9.13 -7.20
CA PRO A 118 -11.63 -8.88 -8.31
C PRO A 118 -11.63 -7.41 -8.77
N HIS A 119 -11.23 -6.50 -7.88
CA HIS A 119 -11.14 -5.06 -8.17
C HIS A 119 -9.74 -4.60 -8.62
N ALA A 120 -8.77 -5.53 -8.79
CA ALA A 120 -7.40 -5.19 -9.14
C ALA A 120 -7.29 -4.33 -10.40
N GLY A 121 -8.11 -4.61 -11.43
CA GLY A 121 -8.14 -3.83 -12.67
C GLY A 121 -8.55 -2.37 -12.42
N ALA A 122 -9.63 -2.15 -11.69
CA ALA A 122 -10.13 -0.81 -11.35
C ALA A 122 -9.15 -0.03 -10.46
N ILE A 123 -8.51 -0.71 -9.50
CA ILE A 123 -7.48 -0.11 -8.63
C ILE A 123 -6.27 0.34 -9.48
N LYS A 124 -5.78 -0.52 -10.36
CA LYS A 124 -4.65 -0.20 -11.25
C LYS A 124 -4.97 0.96 -12.17
N GLN A 125 -6.18 0.98 -12.73
CA GLN A 125 -6.64 2.08 -13.59
C GLN A 125 -6.68 3.39 -12.80
N ALA A 126 -7.32 3.42 -11.63
CA ALA A 126 -7.43 4.63 -10.81
C ALA A 126 -6.05 5.17 -10.40
N ILE A 127 -5.12 4.30 -10.03
CA ILE A 127 -3.74 4.68 -9.68
C ILE A 127 -3.00 5.21 -10.90
N GLY A 128 -3.12 4.57 -12.07
CA GLY A 128 -2.52 5.04 -13.32
C GLY A 128 -3.10 6.39 -13.76
N ASP A 129 -4.42 6.58 -13.64
CA ASP A 129 -5.07 7.87 -13.91
C ASP A 129 -4.60 8.95 -12.93
N GLY A 130 -4.53 8.63 -11.64
CA GLY A 130 -4.00 9.52 -10.62
C GLY A 130 -2.58 9.99 -10.90
N TYR A 131 -1.71 9.10 -11.42
CA TYR A 131 -0.37 9.48 -11.86
C TYR A 131 -0.40 10.39 -13.09
N ARG A 132 -1.13 10.01 -14.16
CA ARG A 132 -1.22 10.81 -15.39
C ARG A 132 -1.79 12.22 -15.15
N ASN A 133 -2.68 12.34 -14.17
CA ASN A 133 -3.29 13.63 -13.79
C ASN A 133 -2.45 14.43 -12.77
N GLY A 134 -1.23 13.95 -12.40
CA GLY A 134 -0.32 14.62 -11.48
C GLY A 134 -0.75 14.56 -10.00
N VAL A 135 -1.79 13.78 -9.67
CA VAL A 135 -2.24 13.57 -8.29
C VAL A 135 -1.28 12.64 -7.55
N ILE A 136 -0.83 11.57 -8.20
CA ILE A 136 0.18 10.67 -7.61
C ILE A 136 1.55 11.06 -8.16
N GLN A 137 2.43 11.55 -7.29
CA GLN A 137 3.82 11.86 -7.65
C GLN A 137 4.73 10.63 -7.53
N LYS A 138 4.46 9.77 -6.56
CA LYS A 138 5.22 8.57 -6.29
C LYS A 138 4.30 7.49 -5.72
N LEU A 139 4.48 6.28 -6.19
CA LEU A 139 3.82 5.10 -5.64
C LEU A 139 4.87 4.12 -5.14
N VAL A 140 4.71 3.66 -3.90
CA VAL A 140 5.48 2.56 -3.32
C VAL A 140 4.51 1.43 -3.00
N THR A 141 4.87 0.21 -3.40
CA THR A 141 4.08 -0.99 -3.08
C THR A 141 4.97 -2.21 -2.93
N PHE A 142 4.41 -3.33 -2.54
CA PHE A 142 5.14 -4.59 -2.49
C PHE A 142 4.37 -5.73 -3.18
N SER A 143 5.11 -6.75 -3.56
CA SER A 143 4.55 -8.00 -4.09
C SER A 143 5.36 -9.20 -3.59
N TYR A 144 4.72 -10.37 -3.55
CA TYR A 144 5.39 -11.64 -3.25
C TYR A 144 5.92 -12.35 -4.50
N GLY A 145 5.70 -11.77 -5.68
CA GLY A 145 6.19 -12.27 -6.95
C GLY A 145 7.28 -11.40 -7.54
N SER A 146 7.93 -11.89 -8.60
CA SER A 146 8.98 -11.16 -9.32
C SER A 146 8.46 -10.10 -10.31
N LYS A 147 7.15 -10.13 -10.59
CA LYS A 147 6.53 -9.20 -11.54
C LYS A 147 6.12 -7.91 -10.83
N SER A 148 6.35 -6.79 -11.51
CA SER A 148 5.90 -5.47 -11.08
C SER A 148 4.38 -5.41 -11.03
N PRO A 149 3.76 -5.06 -9.86
CA PRO A 149 2.30 -5.06 -9.71
C PRO A 149 1.57 -4.05 -10.59
N PHE A 150 2.20 -2.92 -10.88
CA PHE A 150 1.63 -1.82 -11.68
C PHE A 150 2.32 -1.64 -13.03
N ALA A 151 3.00 -2.67 -13.54
CA ALA A 151 3.56 -2.64 -14.88
C ALA A 151 2.48 -2.29 -15.92
N GLY A 152 2.80 -1.36 -16.82
CA GLY A 152 1.88 -0.90 -17.87
C GLY A 152 0.79 0.07 -17.40
N CYS A 153 0.81 0.55 -16.16
CA CYS A 153 -0.17 1.53 -15.66
C CYS A 153 0.16 2.99 -16.03
N GLY A 154 1.20 3.23 -16.82
CA GLY A 154 1.54 4.55 -17.37
C GLY A 154 2.54 5.36 -16.56
N PHE A 155 3.22 4.76 -15.60
CA PHE A 155 4.33 5.40 -14.90
C PHE A 155 5.53 5.57 -15.83
N ALA A 156 6.23 6.70 -15.72
CA ALA A 156 7.42 6.97 -16.53
C ALA A 156 8.59 6.07 -16.15
N HIS A 157 8.74 5.82 -14.87
CA HIS A 157 9.78 4.95 -14.32
C HIS A 157 9.20 3.98 -13.31
N GLU A 158 9.63 2.72 -13.41
CA GLU A 158 9.35 1.70 -12.42
C GLU A 158 10.62 0.87 -12.15
N HIS A 159 10.87 0.58 -10.88
CA HIS A 159 11.98 -0.30 -10.51
C HIS A 159 11.70 -1.05 -9.21
N ARG A 160 12.35 -2.20 -9.07
CA ARG A 160 12.39 -2.91 -7.81
C ARG A 160 13.43 -2.27 -6.90
N PHE A 161 12.95 -1.67 -5.81
CA PHE A 161 13.80 -0.97 -4.83
C PHE A 161 14.57 -1.95 -3.94
N LYS A 162 13.88 -3.00 -3.43
CA LYS A 162 14.48 -3.95 -2.51
C LYS A 162 13.78 -5.32 -2.53
N HIS A 163 14.57 -6.37 -2.34
CA HIS A 163 14.06 -7.71 -2.04
C HIS A 163 14.20 -7.98 -0.54
N VAL A 164 13.09 -8.22 0.16
CA VAL A 164 13.02 -8.38 1.62
C VAL A 164 12.86 -9.87 1.94
N LEU A 165 13.98 -10.52 2.25
CA LEU A 165 14.04 -11.95 2.57
C LEU A 165 13.42 -12.28 3.93
N ARG A 166 13.55 -11.36 4.91
CA ARG A 166 13.02 -11.54 6.27
C ARG A 166 11.52 -11.24 6.39
N ASN A 167 10.80 -11.17 5.28
CA ASN A 167 9.35 -11.21 5.26
C ASN A 167 8.89 -12.62 4.90
N MET A 168 7.81 -13.10 5.44
CA MET A 168 7.29 -14.42 5.12
C MET A 168 5.88 -14.31 4.52
N PRO A 169 5.72 -14.66 3.22
CA PRO A 169 6.78 -15.01 2.27
C PRO A 169 7.68 -13.80 1.91
N PRO A 170 8.89 -14.02 1.36
CA PRO A 170 9.75 -12.93 0.90
C PRO A 170 9.04 -11.99 -0.05
N ALA A 171 9.29 -10.69 0.09
CA ALA A 171 8.60 -9.64 -0.66
C ALA A 171 9.55 -8.77 -1.47
N ASN A 172 9.06 -8.24 -2.59
CA ASN A 172 9.73 -7.24 -3.40
C ASN A 172 9.05 -5.89 -3.21
N VAL A 173 9.81 -4.87 -2.87
CA VAL A 173 9.35 -3.48 -2.80
C VAL A 173 9.59 -2.83 -4.17
N TRP A 174 8.58 -2.14 -4.66
CA TRP A 174 8.56 -1.49 -5.96
C TRP A 174 8.29 0.01 -5.81
N VAL A 175 8.95 0.80 -6.64
CA VAL A 175 8.78 2.26 -6.72
C VAL A 175 8.40 2.62 -8.15
N TYR A 176 7.45 3.56 -8.24
CA TYR A 176 6.92 4.13 -9.50
C TYR A 176 6.88 5.64 -9.37
N HIS A 177 7.36 6.33 -10.41
CA HIS A 177 7.35 7.78 -10.54
C HIS A 177 7.49 8.24 -11.99
#